data_540a9472c1acc0245493c30ace97e1e1
#
_entry.id   540a9472c1acc0245493c30ace97e1e1
#
_cell.length_a   1.000
_cell.length_b   1.000
_cell.length_c   1.000
_cell.angle_alpha   90.00
_cell.angle_beta   90.00
_cell.angle_gamma   90.00
#
_symmetry.space_group_name_H-M   'P 1'
#
loop_
_entity.id
_entity.type
_entity.pdbx_description
1 polymer ?
#
loop_
_entity_poly.entity_id
_entity_poly.type
_entity_poly.pdbx_seq_one_letter_code
_entity_poly.pdbx_strand_id
1 'polypeptide(L)'
;MNEALGMIETKGYVGSVEASDAMVKAANVKLIKTIPIGGGLITVLAQGDVGSVKAAVDAGSKAAAKVGELVSSHIIARPHEDLLKTFLGTTAPAK
;
A
#
# COMPACT_ATOMS: atom_id res chain seq x y z
N MET A 1 10.98 12.90 -7.27
CA MET A 1 11.39 11.77 -6.48
C MET A 1 10.80 10.50 -6.95
N ASN A 2 11.60 9.51 -7.05
CA ASN A 2 11.18 8.27 -7.66
C ASN A 2 10.95 7.17 -6.65
N GLU A 3 10.05 7.43 -5.74
CA GLU A 3 9.72 6.41 -4.78
C GLU A 3 8.74 5.41 -5.36
N ALA A 4 8.91 4.15 -4.99
CA ALA A 4 8.02 3.10 -5.41
C ALA A 4 6.70 3.19 -4.64
N LEU A 5 5.66 2.64 -5.24
CA LEU A 5 4.34 2.59 -4.64
C LEU A 5 3.95 1.13 -4.45
N GLY A 6 3.56 0.79 -3.23
CA GLY A 6 3.06 -0.54 -2.91
C GLY A 6 1.58 -0.48 -2.61
N MET A 7 0.84 -1.49 -3.04
CA MET A 7 -0.60 -1.56 -2.82
C MET A 7 -0.98 -2.93 -2.31
N ILE A 8 -1.86 -2.96 -1.33
CA ILE A 8 -2.45 -4.20 -0.87
C ILE A 8 -3.94 -3.99 -0.79
N GLU A 9 -4.69 -4.86 -1.45
CA GLU A 9 -6.14 -4.81 -1.42
C GLU A 9 -6.64 -5.93 -0.54
N THR A 10 -7.50 -5.57 0.42
CA THR A 10 -8.07 -6.52 1.36
C THR A 10 -9.57 -6.42 1.37
N LYS A 11 -10.22 -7.44 1.92
CA LYS A 11 -11.65 -7.40 2.16
C LYS A 11 -11.85 -7.13 3.64
N GLY A 12 -12.34 -5.91 3.94
CA GLY A 12 -12.60 -5.51 5.32
C GLY A 12 -11.43 -4.84 5.99
N TYR A 13 -11.72 -4.22 7.13
CA TYR A 13 -10.74 -3.43 7.86
C TYR A 13 -9.71 -4.26 8.60
N VAL A 14 -10.09 -5.44 9.07
CA VAL A 14 -9.12 -6.26 9.82
C VAL A 14 -7.92 -6.59 8.95
N GLY A 15 -8.17 -7.01 7.70
CA GLY A 15 -7.09 -7.31 6.78
C GLY A 15 -6.24 -6.08 6.48
N SER A 16 -6.87 -4.92 6.31
CA SER A 16 -6.12 -3.70 5.98
C SER A 16 -5.27 -3.22 7.16
N VAL A 17 -5.77 -3.35 8.37
CA VAL A 17 -5.01 -2.98 9.56
C VAL A 17 -3.83 -3.92 9.77
N GLU A 18 -4.07 -5.22 9.61
CA GLU A 18 -3.00 -6.22 9.74
C GLU A 18 -1.92 -5.99 8.68
N ALA A 19 -2.34 -5.73 7.43
CA ALA A 19 -1.40 -5.46 6.36
C ALA A 19 -0.59 -4.19 6.64
N SER A 20 -1.27 -3.13 7.06
CA SER A 20 -0.63 -1.84 7.34
C SER A 20 0.42 -1.96 8.44
N ASP A 21 0.06 -2.62 9.52
CA ASP A 21 0.97 -2.81 10.65
C ASP A 21 2.19 -3.61 10.23
N ALA A 22 1.97 -4.71 9.51
CA ALA A 22 3.07 -5.56 9.06
C ALA A 22 4.01 -4.82 8.11
N MET A 23 3.44 -3.99 7.23
CA MET A 23 4.25 -3.22 6.29
C MET A 23 5.21 -2.27 6.99
N VAL A 24 4.72 -1.49 7.92
CA VAL A 24 5.58 -0.50 8.58
C VAL A 24 6.54 -1.12 9.57
N LYS A 25 6.26 -2.32 10.05
CA LYS A 25 7.18 -3.04 10.91
C LYS A 25 8.29 -3.72 10.12
N ALA A 26 8.01 -4.10 8.89
CA ALA A 26 8.94 -4.88 8.09
C ALA A 26 9.98 -4.01 7.38
N ALA A 27 9.64 -2.79 7.02
CA ALA A 27 10.53 -1.97 6.21
C ALA A 27 10.23 -0.49 6.39
N ASN A 28 11.15 0.32 5.92
CA ASN A 28 11.02 1.77 6.04
C ASN A 28 10.14 2.30 4.92
N VAL A 29 8.84 2.20 5.11
CA VAL A 29 7.86 2.74 4.17
C VAL A 29 6.92 3.66 4.92
N LYS A 30 6.29 4.55 4.17
CA LYS A 30 5.28 5.44 4.69
C LYS A 30 3.93 5.01 4.17
N LEU A 31 2.98 4.81 5.07
CA LEU A 31 1.59 4.58 4.65
C LEU A 31 1.03 5.92 4.19
N ILE A 32 0.51 5.95 2.98
CA ILE A 32 0.06 7.19 2.39
C ILE A 32 -1.43 7.34 2.48
N LYS A 33 -2.14 6.29 2.21
CA LYS A 33 -3.58 6.39 2.10
C LYS A 33 -4.23 5.02 2.22
N THR A 34 -5.43 5.01 2.75
CA THR A 34 -6.28 3.84 2.75
C THR A 34 -7.55 4.23 2.00
N ILE A 35 -7.89 3.48 0.96
CA ILE A 35 -8.99 3.82 0.07
C ILE A 35 -10.05 2.74 0.11
N PRO A 36 -11.21 3.01 0.71
CA PRO A 36 -12.34 2.08 0.57
C PRO A 36 -12.91 2.22 -0.82
N ILE A 37 -13.05 1.10 -1.52
CA ILE A 37 -13.51 1.14 -2.90
C ILE A 37 -14.87 0.48 -3.11
N GLY A 38 -15.58 0.20 -2.03
CA GLY A 38 -16.90 -0.39 -2.12
C GLY A 38 -16.86 -1.89 -1.97
N GLY A 39 -18.00 -2.48 -1.63
CA GLY A 39 -18.10 -3.93 -1.47
C GLY A 39 -17.26 -4.50 -0.35
N GLY A 40 -16.86 -3.66 0.60
CA GLY A 40 -15.98 -4.11 1.68
C GLY A 40 -14.51 -4.17 1.31
N LEU A 41 -14.15 -3.75 0.10
CA LEU A 41 -12.75 -3.78 -0.34
C LEU A 41 -12.03 -2.51 0.07
N ILE A 42 -10.79 -2.66 0.50
CA ILE A 42 -9.97 -1.56 0.98
C ILE A 42 -8.58 -1.70 0.36
N THR A 43 -8.07 -0.60 -0.18
CA THR A 43 -6.72 -0.57 -0.73
C THR A 43 -5.83 0.26 0.19
N VAL A 44 -4.73 -0.33 0.62
CA VAL A 44 -3.72 0.36 1.42
C VAL A 44 -2.56 0.71 0.51
N LEU A 45 -2.13 1.96 0.56
CA LEU A 45 -1.02 2.45 -0.25
C LEU A 45 0.17 2.80 0.63
N ALA A 46 1.35 2.33 0.23
CA ALA A 46 2.59 2.64 0.92
C ALA A 46 3.63 3.12 -0.08
N GLN A 47 4.54 3.95 0.38
CA GLN A 47 5.55 4.55 -0.47
C GLN A 47 6.92 4.46 0.19
N GLY A 48 7.96 4.28 -0.63
CA GLY A 48 9.33 4.21 -0.17
C GLY A 48 10.24 3.78 -1.30
N ASP A 49 11.50 3.49 -0.99
CA ASP A 49 12.37 2.95 -2.03
C ASP A 49 11.89 1.56 -2.44
N VAL A 50 12.29 1.12 -3.62
CA VAL A 50 11.73 -0.10 -4.20
C VAL A 50 12.00 -1.34 -3.34
N GLY A 51 13.18 -1.42 -2.74
CA GLY A 51 13.51 -2.55 -1.88
C GLY A 51 12.64 -2.60 -0.63
N SER A 52 12.46 -1.45 0.01
CA SER A 52 11.61 -1.35 1.18
C SER A 52 10.15 -1.66 0.84
N VAL A 53 9.67 -1.15 -0.29
CA VAL A 53 8.29 -1.39 -0.69
C VAL A 53 8.07 -2.88 -0.99
N LYS A 54 9.03 -3.54 -1.64
CA LYS A 54 8.92 -4.98 -1.87
C LYS A 54 8.83 -5.76 -0.57
N ALA A 55 9.70 -5.45 0.38
CA ALA A 55 9.69 -6.13 1.68
C ALA A 55 8.39 -5.85 2.43
N ALA A 56 7.92 -4.60 2.39
CA ALA A 56 6.70 -4.21 3.07
C ALA A 56 5.48 -4.92 2.47
N VAL A 57 5.36 -4.92 1.15
CA VAL A 57 4.21 -5.57 0.50
C VAL A 57 4.22 -7.07 0.75
N ASP A 58 5.39 -7.69 0.74
CA ASP A 58 5.47 -9.12 1.06
C ASP A 58 4.97 -9.41 2.47
N ALA A 59 5.44 -8.65 3.45
CA ALA A 59 5.04 -8.84 4.83
C ALA A 59 3.55 -8.55 5.04
N GLY A 60 3.07 -7.45 4.45
CA GLY A 60 1.67 -7.06 4.57
C GLY A 60 0.73 -8.06 3.93
N SER A 61 1.11 -8.58 2.77
CA SER A 61 0.31 -9.59 2.08
C SER A 61 0.19 -10.87 2.89
N LYS A 62 1.29 -11.30 3.49
CA LYS A 62 1.25 -12.48 4.35
C LYS A 62 0.37 -12.26 5.57
N ALA A 63 0.43 -11.08 6.16
CA ALA A 63 -0.39 -10.77 7.32
C ALA A 63 -1.88 -10.75 6.97
N ALA A 64 -2.24 -10.12 5.86
CA ALA A 64 -3.63 -10.11 5.41
C ALA A 64 -4.12 -11.51 5.06
N ALA A 65 -3.27 -12.31 4.43
CA ALA A 65 -3.62 -13.68 4.07
C ALA A 65 -3.88 -14.55 5.30
N LYS A 66 -3.14 -14.31 6.38
CA LYS A 66 -3.33 -15.05 7.63
C LYS A 66 -4.73 -14.87 8.20
N VAL A 67 -5.30 -13.70 8.04
CA VAL A 67 -6.68 -13.46 8.51
C VAL A 67 -7.70 -13.73 7.41
N GLY A 68 -7.25 -14.31 6.28
CA GLY A 68 -8.14 -14.73 5.20
C GLY A 68 -8.72 -13.60 4.38
N GLU A 69 -8.08 -12.43 4.38
CA GLU A 69 -8.67 -11.26 3.73
C GLU A 69 -7.83 -10.62 2.63
N LEU A 70 -6.78 -11.28 2.20
CA LEU A 70 -5.98 -10.76 1.10
C LEU A 70 -6.70 -10.96 -0.23
N VAL A 71 -6.86 -9.89 -0.99
CA VAL A 71 -7.44 -9.94 -2.34
C VAL A 71 -6.33 -9.86 -3.38
N SER A 72 -5.48 -8.86 -3.30
CA SER A 72 -4.38 -8.71 -4.24
C SER A 72 -3.32 -7.78 -3.68
N SER A 73 -2.16 -7.80 -4.31
CA SER A 73 -1.10 -6.85 -3.98
C SER A 73 -0.33 -6.52 -5.24
N HIS A 74 0.29 -5.36 -5.25
CA HIS A 74 1.00 -4.90 -6.43
C HIS A 74 2.06 -3.87 -6.05
N ILE A 75 3.11 -3.82 -6.85
CA ILE A 75 4.20 -2.87 -6.65
C ILE A 75 4.44 -2.15 -7.96
N ILE A 76 4.50 -0.83 -7.89
CA ILE A 76 4.88 -0.02 -9.02
C ILE A 76 6.20 0.65 -8.69
N ALA A 77 7.26 0.23 -9.36
CA ALA A 77 8.60 0.67 -9.00
C ALA A 77 8.82 2.16 -9.25
N ARG A 78 8.26 2.69 -10.31
CA ARG A 78 8.40 4.10 -10.65
C ARG A 78 7.06 4.63 -11.16
N PRO A 79 6.17 5.00 -10.24
CA PRO A 79 4.85 5.49 -10.64
C PRO A 79 4.97 6.82 -11.38
N HIS A 80 4.15 6.95 -12.41
CA HIS A 80 4.08 8.19 -13.15
C HIS A 80 3.44 9.29 -12.29
N GLU A 81 3.83 10.54 -12.50
CA GLU A 81 3.25 11.66 -11.76
C GLU A 81 1.73 11.71 -11.83
N ASP A 82 1.17 11.42 -12.99
CA ASP A 82 -0.29 11.48 -13.16
C ASP A 82 -0.98 10.43 -12.30
N LEU A 83 -0.34 9.29 -12.13
CA LEU A 83 -0.87 8.25 -11.25
C LEU A 83 -0.94 8.77 -9.81
N LEU A 84 0.15 9.38 -9.35
CA LEU A 84 0.20 9.90 -7.99
C LEU A 84 -0.84 10.99 -7.78
N LYS A 85 -1.02 11.88 -8.74
CA LYS A 85 -2.04 12.92 -8.64
C LYS A 85 -3.43 12.33 -8.56
N THR A 86 -3.71 11.35 -9.39
CA THR A 86 -5.03 10.75 -9.47
C THR A 86 -5.40 10.00 -8.19
N PHE A 87 -4.49 9.16 -7.70
CA PHE A 87 -4.80 8.28 -6.59
C PHE A 87 -4.49 8.86 -5.22
N LEU A 88 -3.51 9.73 -5.13
CA LEU A 88 -3.17 10.33 -3.84
C LEU A 88 -3.80 11.70 -3.65
N GLY A 89 -4.34 12.26 -4.70
CA GLY A 89 -5.06 13.51 -4.63
C GLY A 89 -4.21 14.71 -4.34
N THR A 90 -2.89 14.59 -4.44
CA THR A 90 -2.01 15.68 -4.15
C THR A 90 -0.84 15.62 -5.06
N THR A 91 -0.32 16.72 -5.30
CA THR A 91 0.89 16.81 -6.02
C THR A 91 2.04 16.87 -5.07
N ALA A 92 1.95 16.61 -4.17
CA ALA A 92 2.88 16.68 -3.28
C ALA A 92 3.86 17.54 -2.97
N PRO A 93 3.88 17.55 -3.15
CA PRO A 93 4.33 18.07 -2.80
C PRO A 93 4.97 18.57 -2.62
N ALA A 94 4.62 18.78 -2.79
CA ALA A 94 5.05 19.15 -2.66
C ALA A 94 5.61 19.59 -2.26
N LYS A 95 5.70 19.83 -2.55
CA LYS A 95 6.22 20.28 -2.34
C LYS A 95 6.57 20.47 -2.04
#